data_1a5f3495386dafdf0d7cebac5bee68e7
#
_entry.id   1a5f3495386dafdf0d7cebac5bee68e7
#
_cell.length_a   1.000
_cell.length_b   1.000
_cell.length_c   1.000
_cell.angle_alpha   90.00
_cell.angle_beta   90.00
_cell.angle_gamma   90.00
#
_symmetry.space_group_name_H-M   'P 1'
#
loop_
_entity.id
_entity.type
_entity.pdbx_description
1 polymer ?
#
loop_
_entity_poly.entity_id
_entity_poly.type
_entity_poly.pdbx_seq_one_letter_code
_entity_poly.pdbx_strand_id
1 'polypeptide(L)'
;MLKTNQDRLVVQSVIGEVTSPKFRMPYRVSHDGQAMTLPGTGGITFNIRVGDPAFGWVADHVEPAVSMSNRETKEPGGAENSGLNTLACIGNEAVIASGAAKGARGFVTGKHGGIEHVLVDFDWKVLEQLVVGDKIQVRSHGLGLALARAKR
;
A
#
# COMPACT_ATOMS: atom_id res chain seq x y z
N MET A 1 8.90 -29.53 1.18
CA MET A 1 9.39 -28.14 1.03
C MET A 1 8.81 -27.58 -0.24
N LEU A 2 8.41 -26.32 -0.25
CA LEU A 2 7.95 -25.63 -1.47
C LEU A 2 9.18 -25.18 -2.27
N LYS A 3 9.19 -25.44 -3.58
CA LYS A 3 10.23 -24.96 -4.49
C LYS A 3 9.65 -23.87 -5.38
N THR A 4 10.41 -22.84 -5.65
CA THR A 4 10.02 -21.73 -6.53
C THR A 4 11.12 -21.47 -7.55
N ASN A 5 10.79 -20.72 -8.58
CA ASN A 5 11.74 -20.19 -9.57
C ASN A 5 12.01 -18.69 -9.34
N GLN A 6 11.81 -18.21 -8.12
CA GLN A 6 11.90 -16.78 -7.78
C GLN A 6 13.25 -16.16 -8.18
N ASP A 7 14.33 -16.90 -8.07
CA ASP A 7 15.69 -16.50 -8.47
C ASP A 7 15.87 -16.23 -9.98
N ARG A 8 14.92 -16.69 -10.79
CA ARG A 8 14.90 -16.50 -12.24
C ARG A 8 13.95 -15.43 -12.72
N LEU A 9 13.19 -14.84 -11.81
CA LEU A 9 12.22 -13.80 -12.17
C LEU A 9 12.90 -12.45 -12.36
N VAL A 10 12.43 -11.70 -13.33
CA VAL A 10 12.81 -10.30 -13.48
C VAL A 10 12.23 -9.51 -12.33
N VAL A 11 13.07 -8.77 -11.64
CA VAL A 11 12.65 -7.83 -10.58
C VAL A 11 12.58 -6.44 -11.18
N GLN A 12 11.40 -5.84 -11.17
CA GLN A 12 11.19 -4.46 -11.57
C GLN A 12 11.00 -3.59 -10.35
N SER A 13 11.62 -2.42 -10.35
CA SER A 13 11.34 -1.40 -9.37
C SER A 13 10.20 -0.50 -9.86
N VAL A 14 9.20 -0.35 -9.02
CA VAL A 14 8.17 0.67 -9.20
C VAL A 14 8.22 1.65 -8.04
N ILE A 15 7.89 2.89 -8.29
CA ILE A 15 7.99 3.96 -7.31
C ILE A 15 6.67 4.71 -7.19
N GLY A 16 6.38 5.14 -5.99
CA GLY A 16 5.29 6.06 -5.69
C GLY A 16 5.68 6.97 -4.54
N GLU A 17 4.74 7.76 -4.10
CA GLU A 17 4.90 8.66 -2.96
C GLU A 17 3.73 8.53 -1.99
N VAL A 18 3.99 8.79 -0.71
CA VAL A 18 2.97 8.87 0.32
C VAL A 18 1.94 9.92 -0.06
N THR A 19 0.67 9.53 -0.11
CA THR A 19 -0.42 10.41 -0.54
C THR A 19 -1.06 11.12 0.63
N SER A 20 -1.60 12.31 0.38
CA SER A 20 -2.51 12.97 1.33
C SER A 20 -3.82 12.20 1.46
N PRO A 21 -4.47 12.24 2.63
CA PRO A 21 -5.83 11.75 2.78
C PRO A 21 -6.77 12.42 1.77
N LYS A 22 -7.69 11.65 1.23
CA LYS A 22 -8.69 12.15 0.29
C LYS A 22 -10.08 12.05 0.91
N PHE A 23 -10.85 13.11 0.77
CA PHE A 23 -12.26 13.13 1.08
C PHE A 23 -13.05 13.47 -0.17
N ARG A 24 -13.93 12.56 -0.60
CA ARG A 24 -14.89 12.89 -1.66
C ARG A 24 -16.13 13.56 -1.11
N MET A 25 -16.59 13.11 0.05
CA MET A 25 -17.73 13.66 0.79
C MET A 25 -17.46 13.53 2.29
N PRO A 26 -17.75 14.57 3.09
CA PRO A 26 -17.44 14.56 4.52
C PRO A 26 -18.32 13.59 5.32
N TYR A 27 -19.46 13.20 4.78
CA TYR A 27 -20.40 12.32 5.44
C TYR A 27 -20.74 11.12 4.60
N ARG A 28 -20.97 9.99 5.27
CA ARG A 28 -21.58 8.78 4.72
C ARG A 28 -22.79 8.42 5.55
N VAL A 29 -23.70 7.72 4.97
CA VAL A 29 -24.85 7.16 5.68
C VAL A 29 -24.56 5.67 5.90
N SER A 30 -24.60 5.24 7.17
CA SER A 30 -24.45 3.83 7.54
C SER A 30 -25.69 3.02 7.12
N HIS A 31 -25.60 1.70 7.25
CA HIS A 31 -26.70 0.79 6.92
C HIS A 31 -27.98 1.02 7.75
N ASP A 32 -27.85 1.61 8.93
CA ASP A 32 -28.94 1.98 9.84
C ASP A 32 -29.42 3.42 9.66
N GLY A 33 -28.96 4.10 8.62
CA GLY A 33 -29.37 5.47 8.29
C GLY A 33 -28.67 6.58 9.09
N GLN A 34 -27.67 6.25 9.91
CA GLN A 34 -26.92 7.24 10.69
C GLN A 34 -25.88 7.96 9.82
N ALA A 35 -25.75 9.28 10.03
CA ALA A 35 -24.68 10.04 9.41
C ALA A 35 -23.35 9.74 10.11
N MET A 36 -22.35 9.36 9.35
CA MET A 36 -21.02 9.05 9.84
C MET A 36 -19.97 9.89 9.11
N THR A 37 -18.97 10.37 9.86
CA THR A 37 -17.74 10.89 9.28
C THR A 37 -16.74 9.74 9.21
N LEU A 38 -16.38 9.36 8.00
CA LEU A 38 -15.33 8.36 7.81
C LEU A 38 -13.96 8.98 7.97
N PRO A 39 -12.96 8.22 8.47
CA PRO A 39 -11.56 8.60 8.31
C PRO A 39 -11.25 8.89 6.85
N GLY A 40 -10.34 9.81 6.59
CA GLY A 40 -9.88 10.09 5.23
C GLY A 40 -9.31 8.83 4.59
N THR A 41 -9.51 8.70 3.28
CA THR A 41 -8.96 7.59 2.52
C THR A 41 -7.54 7.95 2.07
N GLY A 42 -6.56 7.21 2.51
CA GLY A 42 -5.15 7.44 2.21
C GLY A 42 -4.39 8.18 3.32
N GLY A 43 -3.16 8.56 3.01
CA GLY A 43 -2.25 9.21 3.95
C GLY A 43 -1.48 8.23 4.82
N ILE A 44 -1.15 8.65 6.03
CA ILE A 44 -0.46 7.86 7.04
C ILE A 44 -1.42 7.60 8.19
N THR A 45 -1.68 6.33 8.49
CA THR A 45 -2.59 5.91 9.55
C THR A 45 -1.79 5.33 10.69
N PHE A 46 -1.74 6.03 11.82
CA PHE A 46 -0.91 5.67 12.96
C PHE A 46 -1.53 4.64 13.90
N ASN A 47 -2.83 4.59 14.00
CA ASN A 47 -3.56 3.78 14.98
C ASN A 47 -4.10 2.46 14.42
N ILE A 48 -3.93 2.22 13.12
CA ILE A 48 -4.37 0.99 12.48
C ILE A 48 -3.17 0.27 11.92
N ARG A 49 -2.96 -0.95 12.37
CA ARG A 49 -1.92 -1.85 11.88
C ARG A 49 -2.55 -3.05 11.22
N VAL A 50 -1.94 -3.54 10.17
CA VAL A 50 -2.35 -4.79 9.54
C VAL A 50 -2.27 -5.92 10.56
N GLY A 51 -3.38 -6.64 10.74
CA GLY A 51 -3.46 -7.76 11.67
C GLY A 51 -3.50 -7.39 13.16
N ASP A 52 -3.71 -6.12 13.50
CA ASP A 52 -3.87 -5.70 14.89
C ASP A 52 -5.18 -6.23 15.49
N PRO A 53 -5.14 -7.14 16.49
CA PRO A 53 -6.33 -7.75 17.07
C PRO A 53 -7.15 -6.77 17.92
N ALA A 54 -6.57 -5.65 18.33
CA ALA A 54 -7.28 -4.61 19.09
C ALA A 54 -8.26 -3.84 18.19
N PHE A 55 -8.08 -3.97 16.87
CA PHE A 55 -8.91 -3.33 15.90
C PHE A 55 -10.13 -4.19 15.54
N GLY A 56 -11.06 -4.30 16.46
CA GLY A 56 -12.33 -4.99 16.24
C GLY A 56 -13.29 -4.24 15.31
N TRP A 57 -12.76 -3.49 14.37
CA TRP A 57 -13.57 -2.71 13.45
C TRP A 57 -14.13 -3.54 12.32
N VAL A 58 -15.41 -3.44 12.14
CA VAL A 58 -16.13 -3.89 10.95
C VAL A 58 -16.19 -2.74 9.94
N ALA A 59 -15.10 -2.02 9.76
CA ALA A 59 -15.05 -0.95 8.77
C ALA A 59 -14.34 -1.49 7.52
N ASP A 60 -15.06 -1.53 6.42
CA ASP A 60 -14.56 -1.98 5.13
C ASP A 60 -13.65 -0.95 4.42
N HIS A 61 -13.36 0.19 5.06
CA HIS A 61 -12.71 1.34 4.42
C HIS A 61 -11.66 2.04 5.28
N VAL A 62 -10.92 1.29 6.07
CA VAL A 62 -9.77 1.83 6.77
C VAL A 62 -8.50 1.34 6.07
N GLU A 63 -7.73 2.25 5.52
CA GLU A 63 -6.44 1.94 4.91
C GLU A 63 -5.38 1.88 6.01
N PRO A 64 -4.83 0.70 6.32
CA PRO A 64 -3.81 0.57 7.35
C PRO A 64 -2.48 1.15 6.86
N ALA A 65 -1.71 1.68 7.80
CA ALA A 65 -0.37 2.20 7.65
C ALA A 65 -0.24 3.32 6.61
N VAL A 66 0.18 3.06 5.39
CA VAL A 66 0.50 4.10 4.39
C VAL A 66 -0.15 3.81 3.06
N SER A 67 -0.76 4.83 2.49
CA SER A 67 -1.20 4.83 1.10
C SER A 67 -0.19 5.52 0.21
N MET A 68 0.17 4.89 -0.90
CA MET A 68 1.04 5.48 -1.92
C MET A 68 0.41 5.46 -3.30
N SER A 69 0.75 6.45 -4.11
CA SER A 69 0.41 6.52 -5.54
C SER A 69 1.56 7.13 -6.33
N ASN A 70 1.61 6.86 -7.63
CA ASN A 70 2.52 7.59 -8.51
C ASN A 70 1.77 8.82 -9.09
N ARG A 71 2.37 9.99 -8.96
CA ARG A 71 1.80 11.28 -9.39
C ARG A 71 2.68 11.99 -10.41
N GLU A 72 3.52 11.29 -11.14
CA GLU A 72 4.36 11.88 -12.18
C GLU A 72 3.49 12.50 -13.28
N THR A 73 2.35 11.91 -13.58
CA THR A 73 1.34 12.54 -14.43
C THR A 73 0.29 13.28 -13.59
N LYS A 74 -0.14 14.44 -14.07
CA LYS A 74 -1.18 15.26 -13.42
C LYS A 74 -2.58 14.65 -13.49
N GLU A 75 -2.76 13.63 -14.32
CA GLU A 75 -4.06 12.98 -14.50
C GLU A 75 -4.27 11.87 -13.48
N PRO A 76 -5.42 11.83 -12.80
CA PRO A 76 -5.79 10.69 -11.98
C PRO A 76 -5.83 9.41 -12.82
N GLY A 77 -5.13 8.37 -12.41
CA GLY A 77 -5.06 7.12 -13.16
C GLY A 77 -4.08 7.12 -14.32
N GLY A 78 -3.09 8.02 -14.34
CA GLY A 78 -2.04 8.04 -15.35
C GLY A 78 -1.30 6.71 -15.49
N ALA A 79 -0.61 6.53 -16.61
CA ALA A 79 0.05 5.27 -16.95
C ALA A 79 1.03 4.79 -15.87
N GLU A 80 1.73 5.72 -15.22
CA GLU A 80 2.71 5.44 -14.17
C GLU A 80 2.03 4.90 -12.91
N ASN A 81 0.89 5.47 -12.52
CA ASN A 81 0.12 4.96 -11.38
C ASN A 81 -0.54 3.62 -11.70
N SER A 82 -0.97 3.42 -12.94
CA SER A 82 -1.48 2.13 -13.41
C SER A 82 -0.38 1.06 -13.37
N GLY A 83 0.86 1.42 -13.78
CA GLY A 83 2.04 0.56 -13.66
C GLY A 83 2.35 0.19 -12.21
N LEU A 84 2.36 1.19 -11.32
CA LEU A 84 2.54 0.97 -9.88
C LEU A 84 1.47 0.00 -9.34
N ASN A 85 0.21 0.26 -9.62
CA ASN A 85 -0.90 -0.57 -9.14
C ASN A 85 -0.89 -1.99 -9.73
N THR A 86 -0.44 -2.15 -10.96
CA THR A 86 -0.33 -3.48 -11.59
C THR A 86 0.80 -4.30 -10.99
N LEU A 87 1.96 -3.67 -10.81
CA LEU A 87 3.19 -4.38 -10.47
C LEU A 87 3.42 -4.52 -8.96
N ALA A 88 2.94 -3.59 -8.13
CA ALA A 88 3.04 -3.72 -6.68
C ALA A 88 2.06 -4.77 -6.16
N CYS A 89 2.54 -5.98 -5.94
CA CYS A 89 1.73 -7.10 -5.44
C CYS A 89 1.87 -7.24 -3.92
N ILE A 90 0.81 -7.75 -3.28
CA ILE A 90 0.82 -8.05 -1.84
C ILE A 90 2.02 -8.95 -1.51
N GLY A 91 2.75 -8.61 -0.46
CA GLY A 91 3.99 -9.29 -0.04
C GLY A 91 5.24 -8.78 -0.74
N ASN A 92 5.15 -7.90 -1.73
CA ASN A 92 6.36 -7.28 -2.29
C ASN A 92 7.04 -6.38 -1.27
N GLU A 93 8.36 -6.43 -1.22
CA GLU A 93 9.18 -5.56 -0.37
C GLU A 93 9.06 -4.11 -0.84
N ALA A 94 8.87 -3.21 0.12
CA ALA A 94 8.85 -1.78 -0.07
C ALA A 94 9.99 -1.13 0.73
N VAL A 95 10.65 -0.13 0.15
CA VAL A 95 11.75 0.59 0.79
C VAL A 95 11.50 2.09 0.66
N ILE A 96 11.61 2.82 1.76
CA ILE A 96 11.52 4.28 1.74
C ILE A 96 12.76 4.84 1.06
N ALA A 97 12.56 5.61 -0.01
CA ALA A 97 13.63 6.13 -0.85
C ALA A 97 14.00 7.58 -0.51
N SER A 98 13.15 8.32 0.20
CA SER A 98 13.40 9.72 0.60
C SER A 98 12.90 10.02 2.01
N GLY A 99 13.19 11.22 2.51
CA GLY A 99 12.73 11.66 3.82
C GLY A 99 13.53 11.12 4.99
N ALA A 100 13.02 11.37 6.20
CA ALA A 100 13.71 11.02 7.46
C ALA A 100 13.83 9.51 7.66
N ALA A 101 12.86 8.74 7.18
CA ALA A 101 12.83 7.28 7.30
C ALA A 101 13.53 6.55 6.14
N LYS A 102 14.33 7.24 5.31
CA LYS A 102 15.01 6.65 4.15
C LYS A 102 15.77 5.37 4.52
N GLY A 103 15.54 4.32 3.74
CA GLY A 103 16.12 2.99 3.93
C GLY A 103 15.30 2.04 4.79
N ALA A 104 14.27 2.53 5.47
CA ALA A 104 13.36 1.66 6.19
C ALA A 104 12.58 0.74 5.24
N ARG A 105 12.29 -0.48 5.70
CA ARG A 105 11.66 -1.54 4.91
C ARG A 105 10.28 -1.86 5.43
N GLY A 106 9.39 -2.17 4.49
CA GLY A 106 8.04 -2.62 4.74
C GLY A 106 7.57 -3.53 3.62
N PHE A 107 6.29 -3.79 3.58
CA PHE A 107 5.69 -4.69 2.59
C PHE A 107 4.39 -4.11 2.07
N VAL A 108 4.11 -4.38 0.80
CA VAL A 108 2.79 -4.11 0.22
C VAL A 108 1.78 -5.04 0.88
N THR A 109 0.71 -4.49 1.42
CA THR A 109 -0.33 -5.22 2.14
C THR A 109 -1.66 -5.25 1.41
N GLY A 110 -1.86 -4.33 0.47
CA GLY A 110 -3.11 -4.27 -0.28
C GLY A 110 -3.13 -3.18 -1.33
N LYS A 111 -4.31 -3.00 -1.88
CA LYS A 111 -4.64 -1.93 -2.82
C LYS A 111 -6.02 -1.42 -2.54
N HIS A 112 -6.24 -0.14 -2.76
CA HIS A 112 -7.56 0.47 -2.69
C HIS A 112 -8.01 0.87 -4.08
N GLY A 113 -9.02 0.16 -4.60
CA GLY A 113 -9.67 0.50 -5.88
C GLY A 113 -10.46 1.82 -5.79
N GLY A 114 -10.74 2.42 -6.93
CA GLY A 114 -11.50 3.67 -7.01
C GLY A 114 -10.71 4.94 -6.71
N ILE A 115 -9.65 4.87 -5.91
CA ILE A 115 -8.66 5.94 -5.72
C ILE A 115 -7.25 5.51 -6.16
N GLU A 116 -7.11 4.24 -6.53
CA GLU A 116 -5.90 3.65 -7.11
C GLU A 116 -4.64 3.84 -6.24
N HIS A 117 -4.76 3.53 -4.96
CA HIS A 117 -3.64 3.53 -4.03
C HIS A 117 -3.10 2.12 -3.81
N VAL A 118 -1.79 2.03 -3.61
CA VAL A 118 -1.12 0.85 -3.06
C VAL A 118 -0.94 1.07 -1.56
N LEU A 119 -1.26 0.05 -0.77
CA LEU A 119 -1.15 0.08 0.69
C LEU A 119 0.16 -0.60 1.11
N VAL A 120 0.92 0.07 1.98
CA VAL A 120 2.21 -0.41 2.46
C VAL A 120 2.24 -0.32 3.98
N ASP A 121 2.67 -1.39 4.63
CA ASP A 121 2.85 -1.42 6.07
C ASP A 121 4.33 -1.26 6.46
N PHE A 122 4.56 -0.50 7.51
CA PHE A 122 5.86 -0.25 8.10
C PHE A 122 5.77 -0.32 9.63
N ASP A 123 6.91 -0.51 10.29
CA ASP A 123 7.00 -0.39 11.74
C ASP A 123 6.49 0.97 12.23
N TRP A 124 5.88 0.99 13.41
CA TRP A 124 5.33 2.19 14.02
C TRP A 124 6.30 3.37 14.06
N LYS A 125 7.54 3.13 14.45
CA LYS A 125 8.58 4.18 14.54
C LYS A 125 8.92 4.77 13.17
N VAL A 126 8.71 4.01 12.11
CA VAL A 126 8.90 4.47 10.73
C VAL A 126 7.72 5.35 10.34
N LEU A 127 6.49 4.97 10.68
CA LEU A 127 5.30 5.76 10.40
C LEU A 127 5.38 7.18 11.00
N GLU A 128 5.95 7.30 12.22
CA GLU A 128 6.13 8.60 12.88
C GLU A 128 7.10 9.54 12.16
N GLN A 129 7.96 9.00 11.30
CA GLN A 129 8.97 9.77 10.55
C GLN A 129 8.53 10.11 9.13
N LEU A 130 7.48 9.45 8.64
CA LEU A 130 6.99 9.65 7.28
C LEU A 130 6.19 10.94 7.15
N VAL A 131 6.32 11.56 6.00
CA VAL A 131 5.49 12.69 5.59
C VAL A 131 4.90 12.46 4.20
N VAL A 132 3.81 13.16 3.89
CA VAL A 132 3.22 13.15 2.55
C VAL A 132 4.26 13.62 1.53
N GLY A 133 4.42 12.85 0.44
CA GLY A 133 5.42 13.10 -0.60
C GLY A 133 6.70 12.28 -0.45
N ASP A 134 6.93 11.61 0.68
CA ASP A 134 8.04 10.68 0.80
C ASP A 134 7.94 9.58 -0.26
N LYS A 135 9.06 9.28 -0.92
CA LYS A 135 9.12 8.28 -1.99
C LYS A 135 9.27 6.88 -1.42
N ILE A 136 8.50 5.95 -1.97
CA ILE A 136 8.55 4.53 -1.63
C ILE A 136 8.81 3.73 -2.90
N GLN A 137 9.86 2.92 -2.89
CA GLN A 137 10.18 2.00 -3.96
C GLN A 137 9.69 0.60 -3.61
N VAL A 138 8.99 -0.04 -4.54
CA VAL A 138 8.53 -1.43 -4.39
C VAL A 138 9.31 -2.31 -5.35
N ARG A 139 9.80 -3.45 -4.85
CA ARG A 139 10.42 -4.50 -5.65
C ARG A 139 9.36 -5.48 -6.12
N SER A 140 8.97 -5.33 -7.38
CA SER A 140 8.00 -6.22 -8.00
C SER A 140 8.71 -7.39 -8.66
N HIS A 141 8.28 -8.60 -8.31
CA HIS A 141 8.70 -9.79 -9.04
C HIS A 141 7.85 -9.94 -10.30
N GLY A 142 8.50 -10.16 -11.43
CA GLY A 142 7.86 -10.30 -12.73
C GLY A 142 6.89 -11.49 -12.81
N LEU A 143 6.12 -11.52 -13.86
CA LEU A 143 5.22 -12.63 -14.15
C LEU A 143 6.00 -13.94 -14.35
N GLY A 144 5.35 -15.07 -14.04
CA GLY A 144 5.92 -16.39 -14.27
C GLY A 144 6.38 -17.10 -13.01
N LEU A 145 5.99 -16.62 -11.82
CA LEU A 145 6.25 -17.36 -10.58
C LEU A 145 5.62 -18.77 -10.67
N ALA A 146 6.45 -19.78 -10.55
CA ALA A 146 6.04 -21.17 -10.49
C ALA A 146 6.28 -21.72 -9.08
N LEU A 147 5.28 -22.42 -8.56
CA LEU A 147 5.33 -23.11 -7.29
C LEU A 147 5.29 -24.62 -7.55
N ALA A 148 6.24 -25.35 -7.02
CA ALA A 148 6.27 -26.79 -7.10
C ALA A 148 6.44 -27.42 -5.71
N ARG A 149 5.64 -28.43 -5.43
CA ARG A 149 5.84 -29.26 -4.24
C ARG A 149 7.04 -30.16 -4.48
N ALA A 150 8.04 -30.11 -3.59
CA ALA A 150 9.12 -31.09 -3.65
C ALA A 150 8.53 -32.49 -3.44
N LYS A 151 8.76 -33.40 -4.37
CA LYS A 151 8.46 -34.82 -4.12
C LYS A 151 9.28 -35.25 -2.91
N ARG A 152 8.65 -35.96 -1.99
CA ARG A 152 9.33 -36.63 -0.88
C ARG A 152 10.19 -37.76 -1.43
#